data_e8dd9a7014a92f8e59251287f10c5ed7
#
_entry.id   e8dd9a7014a92f8e59251287f10c5ed7
#
_cell.length_a   1.000
_cell.length_b   1.000
_cell.length_c   1.000
_cell.angle_alpha   90.00
_cell.angle_beta   90.00
_cell.angle_gamma   90.00
#
_symmetry.space_group_name_H-M   'P 1'
#
loop_
_entity.id
_entity.type
_entity.pdbx_description
1 polymer ?
#
loop_
_entity_poly.entity_id
_entity_poly.type
_entity_poly.pdbx_seq_one_letter_code
_entity_poly.pdbx_strand_id
1 'polypeptide(L)'
;MFIFNWYAIMTVRKFVDSRKEMRMENQKEKSTKKRRMLKFVGKYLTKNVVIVLAVVLVISLGAIGLRSVITSESKTTKIGFENIGELATQSAYCTEVNVTDDWRKLFGIKIPFTQSKYIYSYDFVIKAGYDFKDIKWSEKGEKIEVTLPEVKVLSNEIDLDSFKVYHEEESIFSPITLDESNEALENLKKTAQDDAIANGLFENARSNAETILTGFFGNVYDLDKYEIVFQDK
;
A
#
# COMPACT_ATOMS: atom_id res chain seq x y z
N MET A 1 -25.87 -15.46 -73.10
CA MET A 1 -25.31 -14.84 -71.86
C MET A 1 -26.29 -14.91 -70.66
N PHE A 2 -27.55 -15.37 -70.83
CA PHE A 2 -28.58 -15.45 -69.73
C PHE A 2 -28.65 -16.78 -69.01
N ILE A 3 -28.18 -17.87 -69.54
CA ILE A 3 -28.33 -19.21 -69.00
C ILE A 3 -27.31 -19.50 -67.90
N PHE A 4 -26.13 -18.90 -67.91
CA PHE A 4 -25.06 -19.07 -66.91
C PHE A 4 -25.42 -18.44 -65.57
N ASN A 5 -26.16 -17.35 -65.59
CA ASN A 5 -26.54 -16.62 -64.36
C ASN A 5 -27.64 -17.33 -63.56
N TRP A 6 -28.50 -18.08 -64.20
CA TRP A 6 -29.58 -18.80 -63.54
C TRP A 6 -29.08 -20.04 -62.80
N TYR A 7 -28.09 -20.74 -63.34
CA TYR A 7 -27.46 -21.90 -62.67
C TYR A 7 -26.69 -21.50 -61.42
N ALA A 8 -25.99 -20.37 -61.46
CA ALA A 8 -25.26 -19.84 -60.31
C ALA A 8 -26.20 -19.44 -59.17
N ILE A 9 -27.32 -18.78 -59.47
CA ILE A 9 -28.33 -18.39 -58.48
C ILE A 9 -29.00 -19.62 -57.83
N MET A 10 -29.28 -20.65 -58.63
CA MET A 10 -29.88 -21.88 -58.12
C MET A 10 -28.93 -22.67 -57.21
N THR A 11 -27.63 -22.68 -57.51
CA THR A 11 -26.59 -23.33 -56.71
C THR A 11 -26.38 -22.62 -55.39
N VAL A 12 -26.33 -21.28 -55.41
CA VAL A 12 -26.22 -20.44 -54.19
C VAL A 12 -27.48 -20.63 -53.30
N ARG A 13 -28.65 -20.67 -53.91
CA ARG A 13 -29.91 -20.89 -53.16
C ARG A 13 -29.95 -22.26 -52.44
N LYS A 14 -29.57 -23.34 -53.15
CA LYS A 14 -29.41 -24.66 -52.52
C LYS A 14 -28.40 -24.67 -51.39
N PHE A 15 -27.29 -23.99 -51.54
CA PHE A 15 -26.24 -23.89 -50.50
C PHE A 15 -26.72 -23.11 -49.25
N VAL A 16 -27.47 -22.03 -49.47
CA VAL A 16 -28.09 -21.25 -48.38
C VAL A 16 -29.15 -22.03 -47.63
N ASP A 17 -30.01 -22.78 -48.38
CA ASP A 17 -31.05 -23.59 -47.75
C ASP A 17 -30.47 -24.78 -46.99
N SER A 18 -29.46 -25.47 -47.50
CA SER A 18 -28.70 -26.49 -46.79
C SER A 18 -28.05 -25.98 -45.49
N ARG A 19 -27.50 -24.76 -45.51
CA ARG A 19 -26.97 -24.15 -44.28
C ARG A 19 -28.04 -23.77 -43.25
N LYS A 20 -29.24 -23.38 -43.71
CA LYS A 20 -30.39 -23.13 -42.82
C LYS A 20 -30.88 -24.40 -42.17
N GLU A 21 -30.99 -25.48 -42.95
CA GLU A 21 -31.38 -26.79 -42.43
C GLU A 21 -30.40 -27.34 -41.38
N MET A 22 -29.11 -27.29 -41.66
CA MET A 22 -28.06 -27.66 -40.69
C MET A 22 -28.11 -26.82 -39.40
N ARG A 23 -28.40 -25.50 -39.52
CA ARG A 23 -28.54 -24.63 -38.33
C ARG A 23 -29.79 -24.99 -37.51
N MET A 24 -30.88 -25.27 -38.17
CA MET A 24 -32.13 -25.67 -37.48
C MET A 24 -32.00 -27.05 -36.83
N GLU A 25 -31.32 -27.98 -37.48
CA GLU A 25 -31.06 -29.33 -36.94
C GLU A 25 -30.13 -29.25 -35.70
N ASN A 26 -29.05 -28.45 -35.76
CA ASN A 26 -28.17 -28.20 -34.63
C ASN A 26 -28.89 -27.49 -33.47
N GLN A 27 -29.83 -26.60 -33.75
CA GLN A 27 -30.64 -25.96 -32.71
C GLN A 27 -31.65 -26.94 -32.08
N LYS A 28 -32.26 -27.82 -32.88
CA LYS A 28 -33.14 -28.89 -32.38
C LYS A 28 -32.37 -29.89 -31.52
N GLU A 29 -31.17 -30.29 -31.94
CA GLU A 29 -30.33 -31.19 -31.16
C GLU A 29 -29.89 -30.59 -29.83
N LYS A 30 -29.45 -29.31 -29.82
CA LYS A 30 -29.13 -28.59 -28.59
C LYS A 30 -30.31 -28.42 -27.66
N SER A 31 -31.53 -28.17 -28.19
CA SER A 31 -32.73 -28.02 -27.39
C SER A 31 -33.20 -29.39 -26.79
N THR A 32 -33.03 -30.46 -27.55
CA THR A 32 -33.36 -31.83 -27.06
C THR A 32 -32.34 -32.32 -26.04
N LYS A 33 -31.03 -32.05 -26.21
CA LYS A 33 -30.00 -32.33 -25.19
C LYS A 33 -30.27 -31.55 -23.92
N LYS A 34 -30.59 -30.24 -24.02
CA LYS A 34 -30.96 -29.42 -22.86
C LYS A 34 -32.20 -29.93 -22.12
N ARG A 35 -33.25 -30.33 -22.84
CA ARG A 35 -34.46 -30.91 -22.25
C ARG A 35 -34.20 -32.28 -21.60
N ARG A 36 -33.33 -33.12 -22.17
CA ARG A 36 -32.92 -34.41 -21.56
C ARG A 36 -32.10 -34.18 -20.31
N MET A 37 -31.16 -33.21 -20.33
CA MET A 37 -30.37 -32.84 -19.15
C MET A 37 -31.26 -32.30 -18.01
N LEU A 38 -32.21 -31.41 -18.31
CA LEU A 38 -33.18 -30.91 -17.33
C LEU A 38 -34.07 -32.00 -16.73
N LYS A 39 -34.52 -33.00 -17.54
CA LYS A 39 -35.28 -34.17 -17.05
C LYS A 39 -34.40 -35.09 -16.20
N PHE A 40 -33.11 -35.26 -16.52
CA PHE A 40 -32.17 -36.07 -15.75
C PHE A 40 -31.90 -35.39 -14.39
N VAL A 41 -31.63 -34.09 -14.38
CA VAL A 41 -31.43 -33.29 -13.16
C VAL A 41 -32.69 -33.34 -12.28
N GLY A 42 -33.90 -33.21 -12.87
CA GLY A 42 -35.14 -33.28 -12.12
C GLY A 42 -35.43 -34.65 -11.51
N LYS A 43 -34.92 -35.75 -12.11
CA LYS A 43 -35.13 -37.11 -11.60
C LYS A 43 -34.19 -37.48 -10.44
N TYR A 44 -33.02 -36.80 -10.33
CA TYR A 44 -32.03 -37.01 -9.27
C TYR A 44 -32.13 -35.99 -8.12
N LEU A 45 -32.96 -34.94 -8.27
CA LEU A 45 -33.30 -34.09 -7.16
C LEU A 45 -34.28 -34.77 -6.22
N THR A 46 -33.80 -35.83 -5.56
CA THR A 46 -34.55 -36.44 -4.47
C THR A 46 -34.69 -35.42 -3.34
N LYS A 47 -35.79 -35.49 -2.59
CA LYS A 47 -36.10 -34.63 -1.45
C LYS A 47 -34.87 -34.47 -0.51
N ASN A 48 -34.07 -35.53 -0.40
CA ASN A 48 -32.86 -35.54 0.42
C ASN A 48 -31.72 -34.64 -0.14
N VAL A 49 -31.52 -34.56 -1.46
CA VAL A 49 -30.50 -33.69 -2.09
C VAL A 49 -30.87 -32.22 -1.91
N VAL A 50 -32.16 -31.90 -2.03
CA VAL A 50 -32.64 -30.53 -1.76
C VAL A 50 -32.40 -30.13 -0.30
N ILE A 51 -32.65 -31.05 0.63
CA ILE A 51 -32.41 -30.81 2.06
C ILE A 51 -30.92 -30.62 2.34
N VAL A 52 -30.02 -31.43 1.76
CA VAL A 52 -28.57 -31.29 1.92
C VAL A 52 -28.08 -29.96 1.36
N LEU A 53 -28.54 -29.56 0.16
CA LEU A 53 -28.21 -28.26 -0.42
C LEU A 53 -28.70 -27.08 0.45
N ALA A 54 -29.92 -27.19 1.00
CA ALA A 54 -30.44 -26.17 1.90
C ALA A 54 -29.63 -26.09 3.20
N VAL A 55 -29.22 -27.22 3.77
CA VAL A 55 -28.36 -27.25 4.97
C VAL A 55 -26.99 -26.65 4.68
N VAL A 56 -26.36 -26.98 3.55
CA VAL A 56 -25.07 -26.41 3.13
C VAL A 56 -25.18 -24.88 2.94
N LEU A 57 -26.29 -24.42 2.37
CA LEU A 57 -26.53 -22.98 2.16
C LEU A 57 -26.75 -22.26 3.48
N VAL A 58 -27.45 -22.85 4.45
CA VAL A 58 -27.61 -22.27 5.79
C VAL A 58 -26.29 -22.23 6.54
N ILE A 59 -25.47 -23.29 6.44
CA ILE A 59 -24.13 -23.32 7.06
C ILE A 59 -23.21 -22.28 6.43
N SER A 60 -23.24 -22.12 5.10
CA SER A 60 -22.42 -21.12 4.39
C SER A 60 -22.85 -19.69 4.72
N LEU A 61 -24.13 -19.39 4.80
CA LEU A 61 -24.66 -18.09 5.23
C LEU A 61 -24.34 -17.82 6.70
N GLY A 62 -24.42 -18.82 7.58
CA GLY A 62 -24.01 -18.72 8.97
C GLY A 62 -22.50 -18.43 9.14
N ALA A 63 -21.66 -19.10 8.33
CA ALA A 63 -20.21 -18.86 8.34
C ALA A 63 -19.83 -17.47 7.83
N ILE A 64 -20.57 -16.92 6.85
CA ILE A 64 -20.38 -15.54 6.36
C ILE A 64 -20.84 -14.52 7.43
N GLY A 65 -21.97 -14.78 8.09
CA GLY A 65 -22.48 -13.93 9.17
C GLY A 65 -21.54 -13.87 10.39
N LEU A 66 -20.87 -14.98 10.74
CA LEU A 66 -19.91 -15.05 11.84
C LEU A 66 -18.58 -14.34 11.52
N ARG A 67 -18.19 -14.19 10.25
CA ARG A 67 -16.98 -13.44 9.85
C ARG A 67 -17.11 -11.92 9.99
N SER A 68 -18.33 -11.37 10.04
CA SER A 68 -18.56 -9.94 10.15
C SER A 68 -18.43 -9.38 11.57
N VAL A 69 -18.11 -10.20 12.58
CA VAL A 69 -17.92 -9.79 13.98
C VAL A 69 -16.49 -10.07 14.45
N ILE A 70 -15.50 -9.76 13.63
CA ILE A 70 -14.13 -9.64 14.13
C ILE A 70 -13.99 -8.21 14.66
N THR A 71 -14.39 -8.01 15.88
CA THR A 71 -14.07 -6.78 16.62
C THR A 71 -12.59 -6.87 17.01
N SER A 72 -11.75 -6.05 16.38
CA SER A 72 -10.36 -5.89 16.80
C SER A 72 -10.37 -5.10 18.11
N GLU A 73 -10.22 -5.79 19.24
CA GLU A 73 -9.96 -5.14 20.52
C GLU A 73 -8.45 -4.90 20.65
N SER A 74 -8.04 -3.63 20.59
CA SER A 74 -6.68 -3.25 20.93
C SER A 74 -6.56 -3.19 22.46
N LYS A 75 -5.67 -3.98 23.05
CA LYS A 75 -5.35 -3.93 24.49
C LYS A 75 -3.97 -3.33 24.67
N THR A 76 -3.90 -2.27 25.48
CA THR A 76 -2.62 -1.76 25.96
C THR A 76 -2.02 -2.77 26.93
N THR A 77 -0.92 -3.41 26.51
CA THR A 77 -0.24 -4.45 27.30
C THR A 77 0.86 -3.90 28.20
N LYS A 78 1.37 -2.69 27.89
CA LYS A 78 2.45 -2.05 28.66
C LYS A 78 2.32 -0.53 28.56
N ILE A 79 2.37 0.15 29.71
CA ILE A 79 2.49 1.62 29.81
C ILE A 79 3.79 1.90 30.55
N GLY A 80 4.61 2.78 29.99
CA GLY A 80 5.85 3.26 30.60
C GLY A 80 6.00 4.75 30.38
N PHE A 81 6.72 5.43 31.26
CA PHE A 81 7.04 6.84 31.17
C PHE A 81 8.56 6.99 31.16
N GLU A 82 9.09 7.82 30.31
CA GLU A 82 10.50 8.17 30.19
C GLU A 82 10.64 9.67 30.10
N ASN A 83 11.71 10.21 30.71
CA ASN A 83 12.04 11.64 30.57
C ASN A 83 12.77 11.85 29.24
N ILE A 84 12.17 12.65 28.38
CA ILE A 84 12.73 13.01 27.08
C ILE A 84 13.38 14.39 27.18
N GLY A 85 14.66 14.49 26.79
CA GLY A 85 15.42 15.72 26.75
C GLY A 85 15.89 16.01 25.32
N GLU A 86 14.99 15.89 24.33
CA GLU A 86 15.31 16.11 22.92
C GLU A 86 15.06 17.56 22.52
N LEU A 87 16.03 18.15 21.79
CA LEU A 87 15.94 19.46 21.15
C LEU A 87 15.74 19.24 19.65
N ALA A 88 14.51 19.12 19.21
CA ALA A 88 14.17 19.11 17.79
C ALA A 88 14.32 20.52 17.22
N THR A 89 15.21 20.69 16.27
CA THR A 89 15.53 22.00 15.70
C THR A 89 15.08 22.15 14.26
N GLN A 90 14.77 21.05 13.56
CA GLN A 90 14.28 21.06 12.19
C GLN A 90 13.24 19.95 11.96
N SER A 91 12.25 20.24 11.13
CA SER A 91 11.31 19.26 10.59
C SER A 91 11.33 19.30 9.08
N ALA A 92 11.36 18.12 8.45
CA ALA A 92 11.12 17.93 7.03
C ALA A 92 9.72 17.33 6.81
N TYR A 93 9.08 17.74 5.72
CA TYR A 93 7.80 17.21 5.27
C TYR A 93 8.00 16.64 3.87
N CYS A 94 7.64 15.41 3.65
CA CYS A 94 7.73 14.76 2.34
C CYS A 94 6.54 13.83 2.11
N THR A 95 6.24 13.61 0.83
CA THR A 95 5.23 12.64 0.38
C THR A 95 5.95 11.53 -0.37
N GLU A 96 5.84 10.31 0.15
CA GLU A 96 6.44 9.14 -0.49
C GLU A 96 5.37 8.31 -1.20
N VAL A 97 5.72 7.83 -2.41
CA VAL A 97 4.86 6.99 -3.24
C VAL A 97 5.40 5.58 -3.27
N ASN A 98 4.59 4.63 -2.82
CA ASN A 98 4.89 3.21 -3.00
C ASN A 98 4.33 2.72 -4.33
N VAL A 99 5.14 1.92 -5.04
CA VAL A 99 4.73 1.19 -6.24
C VAL A 99 5.04 -0.28 -6.03
N THR A 100 4.02 -1.06 -5.75
CA THR A 100 4.13 -2.52 -5.67
C THR A 100 3.60 -3.12 -6.96
N ASP A 101 4.41 -3.95 -7.62
CA ASP A 101 4.05 -4.67 -8.84
C ASP A 101 4.52 -6.13 -8.69
N ASP A 102 3.61 -7.00 -8.25
CA ASP A 102 3.90 -8.41 -8.00
C ASP A 102 3.28 -9.32 -9.06
N TRP A 103 4.04 -10.34 -9.45
CA TRP A 103 3.66 -11.35 -10.42
C TRP A 103 4.07 -12.73 -9.93
N ARG A 104 3.19 -13.71 -10.04
CA ARG A 104 3.62 -15.10 -9.89
C ARG A 104 4.49 -15.52 -11.07
N LYS A 105 5.57 -16.21 -10.75
CA LYS A 105 6.52 -16.75 -11.75
C LYS A 105 6.52 -18.27 -11.69
N LEU A 106 6.46 -18.92 -12.87
CA LEU A 106 6.67 -20.34 -13.02
C LEU A 106 7.88 -20.55 -13.94
N PHE A 107 8.91 -21.23 -13.45
CA PHE A 107 10.19 -21.39 -14.17
C PHE A 107 10.81 -20.09 -14.68
N GLY A 108 10.63 -18.98 -13.94
CA GLY A 108 11.14 -17.66 -14.31
C GLY A 108 10.26 -16.85 -15.28
N ILE A 109 9.16 -17.44 -15.77
CA ILE A 109 8.20 -16.78 -16.68
C ILE A 109 7.03 -16.21 -15.84
N LYS A 110 6.67 -14.94 -16.11
CA LYS A 110 5.48 -14.31 -15.49
C LYS A 110 4.21 -15.01 -15.96
N ILE A 111 3.34 -15.39 -15.02
CA ILE A 111 2.06 -16.04 -15.33
C ILE A 111 1.04 -14.94 -15.64
N PRO A 112 0.33 -14.99 -16.80
CA PRO A 112 -0.73 -14.04 -17.10
C PRO A 112 -1.85 -14.08 -16.04
N PHE A 113 -2.49 -12.92 -15.79
CA PHE A 113 -3.60 -12.75 -14.86
C PHE A 113 -3.26 -12.97 -13.37
N THR A 114 -1.98 -12.95 -13.01
CA THR A 114 -1.52 -13.05 -11.61
C THR A 114 -0.90 -11.76 -11.10
N GLN A 115 -1.02 -10.66 -11.85
CA GLN A 115 -0.47 -9.37 -11.45
C GLN A 115 -1.31 -8.75 -10.34
N SER A 116 -0.65 -8.30 -9.29
CA SER A 116 -1.19 -7.36 -8.33
C SER A 116 -0.36 -6.07 -8.39
N LYS A 117 -1.03 -4.94 -8.52
CA LYS A 117 -0.37 -3.64 -8.63
C LYS A 117 -1.04 -2.63 -7.73
N TYR A 118 -0.25 -2.01 -6.85
CA TYR A 118 -0.70 -0.97 -5.94
C TYR A 118 0.20 0.24 -6.08
N ILE A 119 -0.42 1.42 -6.20
CA ILE A 119 0.28 2.70 -6.19
C ILE A 119 -0.45 3.56 -5.17
N TYR A 120 0.24 3.90 -4.09
CA TYR A 120 -0.30 4.73 -3.03
C TYR A 120 0.76 5.63 -2.42
N SER A 121 0.36 6.66 -1.70
CA SER A 121 1.27 7.57 -1.01
C SER A 121 0.86 7.83 0.41
N TYR A 122 1.86 8.23 1.21
CA TYR A 122 1.72 8.80 2.53
C TYR A 122 2.60 10.04 2.67
N ASP A 123 2.17 10.96 3.53
CA ASP A 123 2.99 12.06 3.98
C ASP A 123 3.75 11.67 5.24
N PHE A 124 4.99 12.16 5.35
CA PHE A 124 5.89 11.91 6.47
C PHE A 124 6.37 13.21 7.07
N VAL A 125 6.56 13.18 8.40
CA VAL A 125 7.18 14.28 9.16
C VAL A 125 8.42 13.74 9.85
N ILE A 126 9.58 14.19 9.42
CA ILE A 126 10.87 13.78 9.99
C ILE A 126 11.44 14.95 10.79
N LYS A 127 11.71 14.72 12.06
CA LYS A 127 12.31 15.71 12.97
C LYS A 127 13.76 15.33 13.26
N ALA A 128 14.66 16.32 13.17
CA ALA A 128 16.06 16.16 13.50
C ALA A 128 16.49 17.19 14.55
N GLY A 129 17.54 16.85 15.26
CA GLY A 129 18.07 17.69 16.32
C GLY A 129 19.07 16.95 17.21
N TYR A 130 19.07 17.29 18.48
CA TYR A 130 20.06 16.88 19.44
C TYR A 130 19.43 16.33 20.74
N ASP A 131 20.13 15.42 21.43
CA ASP A 131 19.86 15.17 22.84
C ASP A 131 20.48 16.31 23.66
N PHE A 132 19.63 17.06 24.37
CA PHE A 132 20.07 18.19 25.17
C PHE A 132 21.12 17.85 26.23
N LYS A 133 21.13 16.63 26.74
CA LYS A 133 22.08 16.09 27.73
C LYS A 133 23.49 15.98 27.15
N ASP A 134 23.63 15.83 25.83
CA ASP A 134 24.89 15.63 25.13
C ASP A 134 25.51 16.97 24.71
N ILE A 135 24.75 18.07 24.72
CA ILE A 135 25.25 19.42 24.47
C ILE A 135 26.07 19.87 25.68
N LYS A 136 27.32 20.26 25.43
CA LYS A 136 28.22 20.74 26.46
C LYS A 136 28.62 22.15 26.18
N TRP A 137 28.83 22.95 27.23
CA TRP A 137 29.33 24.31 27.09
C TRP A 137 30.29 24.65 28.22
N SER A 138 31.16 25.59 27.96
CA SER A 138 32.11 26.13 28.94
C SER A 138 32.45 27.57 28.63
N GLU A 139 32.67 28.35 29.66
CA GLU A 139 33.14 29.74 29.57
C GLU A 139 34.67 29.79 29.64
N LYS A 140 35.31 30.46 28.69
CA LYS A 140 36.75 30.68 28.63
C LYS A 140 37.05 32.13 28.29
N GLY A 141 37.28 32.96 29.32
CA GLY A 141 37.46 34.40 29.16
C GLY A 141 36.20 35.06 28.62
N GLU A 142 36.28 35.72 27.46
CA GLU A 142 35.15 36.34 26.78
C GLU A 142 34.51 35.43 25.70
N LYS A 143 34.74 34.09 25.78
CA LYS A 143 34.19 33.09 24.85
C LYS A 143 33.34 32.07 25.58
N ILE A 144 32.20 31.73 24.94
CA ILE A 144 31.35 30.63 25.34
C ILE A 144 31.54 29.55 24.27
N GLU A 145 32.27 28.48 24.63
CA GLU A 145 32.47 27.33 23.77
C GLU A 145 31.28 26.36 23.94
N VAL A 146 30.56 26.11 22.87
CA VAL A 146 29.43 25.16 22.84
C VAL A 146 29.79 23.97 21.96
N THR A 147 29.85 22.79 22.53
CA THR A 147 30.11 21.55 21.83
C THR A 147 28.80 20.83 21.51
N LEU A 148 28.51 20.73 20.23
CA LEU A 148 27.33 19.99 19.73
C LEU A 148 27.71 18.54 19.41
N PRO A 149 26.90 17.55 19.81
CA PRO A 149 27.04 16.18 19.33
C PRO A 149 26.62 16.08 17.86
N GLU A 150 26.70 14.88 17.27
CA GLU A 150 26.14 14.64 15.94
C GLU A 150 24.63 14.87 15.92
N VAL A 151 24.14 15.50 14.86
CA VAL A 151 22.70 15.62 14.57
C VAL A 151 22.12 14.23 14.34
N LYS A 152 20.96 13.97 14.89
CA LYS A 152 20.26 12.69 14.68
C LYS A 152 18.80 12.91 14.32
N VAL A 153 18.20 11.92 13.69
CA VAL A 153 16.75 11.85 13.53
C VAL A 153 16.16 11.52 14.89
N LEU A 154 15.27 12.36 15.37
CA LEU A 154 14.55 12.21 16.65
C LEU A 154 13.21 11.51 16.46
N SER A 155 12.50 11.83 15.39
CA SER A 155 11.28 11.11 15.02
C SER A 155 11.11 11.06 13.51
N ASN A 156 10.42 10.00 13.07
CA ASN A 156 9.97 9.83 11.69
C ASN A 156 8.53 9.30 11.77
N GLU A 157 7.58 10.19 11.56
CA GLU A 157 6.15 9.98 11.77
C GLU A 157 5.45 9.92 10.41
N ILE A 158 4.55 8.94 10.25
CA ILE A 158 3.68 8.82 9.08
C ILE A 158 2.32 9.47 9.42
N ASP A 159 1.82 10.30 8.52
CA ASP A 159 0.45 10.80 8.59
C ASP A 159 -0.48 9.80 7.89
N LEU A 160 -1.20 9.03 8.70
CA LEU A 160 -2.13 8.03 8.20
C LEU A 160 -3.36 8.65 7.51
N ASP A 161 -3.71 9.88 7.86
CA ASP A 161 -4.83 10.59 7.25
C ASP A 161 -4.51 11.11 5.84
N SER A 162 -3.21 11.17 5.49
CA SER A 162 -2.72 11.57 4.18
C SER A 162 -2.80 10.47 3.11
N PHE A 163 -3.20 9.25 3.49
CA PHE A 163 -3.25 8.09 2.60
C PHE A 163 -4.01 8.37 1.31
N LYS A 164 -3.36 8.16 0.17
CA LYS A 164 -3.97 8.29 -1.16
C LYS A 164 -3.65 7.08 -2.01
N VAL A 165 -4.68 6.51 -2.61
CA VAL A 165 -4.55 5.42 -3.58
C VAL A 165 -4.66 6.01 -4.98
N TYR A 166 -3.67 5.72 -5.83
CA TYR A 166 -3.64 6.13 -7.24
C TYR A 166 -4.00 4.98 -8.17
N HIS A 167 -3.65 3.75 -7.78
CA HIS A 167 -3.97 2.55 -8.52
C HIS A 167 -4.06 1.36 -7.58
N GLU A 168 -5.08 0.53 -7.79
CA GLU A 168 -5.29 -0.70 -7.03
C GLU A 168 -5.80 -1.78 -7.98
N GLU A 169 -5.02 -2.84 -8.16
CA GLU A 169 -5.38 -4.03 -8.90
C GLU A 169 -4.85 -5.25 -8.15
N GLU A 170 -5.76 -6.05 -7.60
CA GLU A 170 -5.40 -7.22 -6.82
C GLU A 170 -5.78 -8.51 -7.56
N SER A 171 -4.81 -9.41 -7.70
CA SER A 171 -5.03 -10.74 -8.22
C SER A 171 -5.41 -11.70 -7.08
N ILE A 172 -6.48 -12.49 -7.30
CA ILE A 172 -6.86 -13.58 -6.39
C ILE A 172 -5.76 -14.64 -6.21
N PHE A 173 -4.77 -14.66 -7.11
CA PHE A 173 -3.65 -15.60 -7.09
C PHE A 173 -2.40 -15.04 -6.41
N SER A 174 -2.35 -13.73 -6.17
CA SER A 174 -1.21 -13.05 -5.53
C SER A 174 -1.72 -11.90 -4.63
N PRO A 175 -2.50 -12.20 -3.58
CA PRO A 175 -2.94 -11.18 -2.64
C PRO A 175 -1.73 -10.65 -1.85
N ILE A 176 -1.71 -9.35 -1.57
CA ILE A 176 -0.69 -8.77 -0.69
C ILE A 176 -0.95 -9.20 0.75
N THR A 177 0.09 -9.66 1.42
CA THR A 177 0.04 -10.05 2.82
C THR A 177 0.24 -8.84 3.74
N LEU A 178 -0.16 -8.96 5.02
CA LEU A 178 0.11 -7.91 6.01
C LEU A 178 1.62 -7.69 6.21
N ASP A 179 2.42 -8.74 6.13
CA ASP A 179 3.88 -8.63 6.24
C ASP A 179 4.48 -7.82 5.09
N GLU A 180 4.08 -8.09 3.85
CA GLU A 180 4.51 -7.33 2.67
C GLU A 180 4.04 -5.86 2.73
N SER A 181 2.83 -5.63 3.23
CA SER A 181 2.31 -4.27 3.43
C SER A 181 3.11 -3.51 4.49
N ASN A 182 3.47 -4.17 5.60
CA ASN A 182 4.27 -3.59 6.65
C ASN A 182 5.71 -3.30 6.19
N GLU A 183 6.33 -4.24 5.45
CA GLU A 183 7.65 -4.04 4.85
C GLU A 183 7.65 -2.86 3.88
N ALA A 184 6.60 -2.71 3.07
CA ALA A 184 6.45 -1.56 2.18
C ALA A 184 6.39 -0.23 2.95
N LEU A 185 5.65 -0.17 4.08
CA LEU A 185 5.60 1.01 4.94
C LEU A 185 6.94 1.32 5.61
N GLU A 186 7.69 0.31 6.07
CA GLU A 186 9.02 0.50 6.63
C GLU A 186 10.00 1.03 5.57
N ASN A 187 9.91 0.53 4.34
CA ASN A 187 10.72 1.01 3.23
C ASN A 187 10.38 2.46 2.86
N LEU A 188 9.11 2.83 2.79
CA LEU A 188 8.69 4.22 2.58
C LEU A 188 9.23 5.15 3.67
N LYS A 189 9.11 4.74 4.92
CA LYS A 189 9.61 5.50 6.07
C LYS A 189 11.12 5.72 6.02
N LYS A 190 11.86 4.68 5.60
CA LYS A 190 13.31 4.78 5.41
C LYS A 190 13.66 5.71 4.25
N THR A 191 12.98 5.57 3.11
CA THR A 191 13.19 6.44 1.94
C THR A 191 12.93 7.89 2.29
N ALA A 192 11.80 8.19 2.96
CA ALA A 192 11.47 9.53 3.43
C ALA A 192 12.58 10.14 4.31
N GLN A 193 13.15 9.33 5.21
CA GLN A 193 14.25 9.77 6.06
C GLN A 193 15.52 10.03 5.28
N ASP A 194 15.92 9.11 4.41
CA ASP A 194 17.13 9.21 3.61
C ASP A 194 17.06 10.43 2.67
N ASP A 195 15.90 10.67 2.06
CA ASP A 195 15.64 11.82 1.19
C ASP A 195 15.64 13.13 1.97
N ALA A 196 15.04 13.16 3.16
CA ALA A 196 15.10 14.37 4.00
C ALA A 196 16.53 14.73 4.39
N ILE A 197 17.36 13.74 4.77
CA ILE A 197 18.77 13.95 5.10
C ILE A 197 19.53 14.43 3.86
N ALA A 198 19.36 13.78 2.71
CA ALA A 198 20.01 14.17 1.46
C ALA A 198 19.64 15.59 0.99
N ASN A 199 18.45 16.08 1.39
CA ASN A 199 17.96 17.42 1.09
C ASN A 199 18.29 18.45 2.20
N GLY A 200 19.24 18.16 3.09
CA GLY A 200 19.79 19.14 4.02
C GLY A 200 19.09 19.21 5.37
N LEU A 201 18.37 18.17 5.79
CA LEU A 201 17.70 18.14 7.09
C LEU A 201 18.70 18.37 8.23
N PHE A 202 19.88 17.74 8.18
CA PHE A 202 20.88 17.81 9.25
C PHE A 202 21.60 19.17 9.27
N GLU A 203 21.94 19.72 8.11
CA GLU A 203 22.57 21.03 7.98
C GLU A 203 21.65 22.13 8.50
N ASN A 204 20.38 22.09 8.16
CA ASN A 204 19.38 23.03 8.66
C ASN A 204 19.14 22.86 10.16
N ALA A 205 19.09 21.60 10.65
CA ALA A 205 18.94 21.34 12.08
C ALA A 205 20.10 21.92 12.89
N ARG A 206 21.32 21.79 12.37
CA ARG A 206 22.51 22.41 12.97
C ARG A 206 22.43 23.94 13.04
N SER A 207 22.17 24.57 11.92
CA SER A 207 22.07 26.04 11.84
C SER A 207 20.97 26.59 12.77
N ASN A 208 19.84 25.91 12.85
CA ASN A 208 18.77 26.30 13.76
C ASN A 208 19.14 26.09 15.23
N ALA A 209 19.86 24.99 15.56
CA ALA A 209 20.36 24.78 16.91
C ALA A 209 21.29 25.87 17.36
N GLU A 210 22.23 26.27 16.50
CA GLU A 210 23.18 27.41 16.77
C GLU A 210 22.39 28.70 17.01
N THR A 211 21.36 28.98 16.20
CA THR A 211 20.52 30.16 16.37
C THR A 211 19.73 30.13 17.69
N ILE A 212 19.13 28.99 18.04
CA ILE A 212 18.36 28.83 19.28
C ILE A 212 19.28 28.96 20.50
N LEU A 213 20.43 28.29 20.47
CA LEU A 213 21.41 28.36 21.58
C LEU A 213 22.06 29.75 21.72
N THR A 214 22.32 30.41 20.62
CA THR A 214 22.78 31.83 20.64
C THR A 214 21.73 32.71 21.34
N GLY A 215 20.45 32.57 20.98
CA GLY A 215 19.38 33.30 21.66
C GLY A 215 19.25 32.93 23.15
N PHE A 216 19.46 31.66 23.51
CA PHE A 216 19.46 31.21 24.89
C PHE A 216 20.60 31.85 25.70
N PHE A 217 21.83 31.79 25.20
CA PHE A 217 22.97 32.39 25.86
C PHE A 217 22.90 33.92 25.91
N GLY A 218 22.32 34.56 24.88
CA GLY A 218 22.13 36.02 24.87
C GLY A 218 21.15 36.53 25.93
N ASN A 219 20.34 35.67 26.55
CA ASN A 219 19.55 36.06 27.71
C ASN A 219 20.34 36.07 29.04
N VAL A 220 21.53 35.47 29.06
CA VAL A 220 22.35 35.31 30.28
C VAL A 220 23.66 36.09 30.16
N TYR A 221 24.21 36.15 28.97
CA TYR A 221 25.50 36.81 28.66
C TYR A 221 25.30 38.02 27.77
N ASP A 222 26.13 39.03 27.97
CA ASP A 222 26.18 40.20 27.11
C ASP A 222 26.94 39.84 25.82
N LEU A 223 26.24 39.64 24.71
CA LEU A 223 26.84 39.24 23.44
C LEU A 223 27.70 40.33 22.77
N ASP A 224 27.70 41.55 23.29
CA ASP A 224 28.69 42.60 22.90
C ASP A 224 30.06 42.31 23.50
N LYS A 225 30.14 41.48 24.56
CA LYS A 225 31.38 41.12 25.26
C LYS A 225 31.77 39.67 25.08
N TYR A 226 30.76 38.79 24.90
CA TYR A 226 31.00 37.36 24.80
C TYR A 226 30.75 36.87 23.38
N GLU A 227 31.74 36.17 22.81
CA GLU A 227 31.65 35.47 21.54
C GLU A 227 31.18 34.01 21.79
N ILE A 228 30.13 33.55 21.10
CA ILE A 228 29.72 32.15 21.14
C ILE A 228 30.41 31.39 20.02
N VAL A 229 31.14 30.32 20.38
CA VAL A 229 31.88 29.48 19.43
C VAL A 229 31.28 28.06 19.46
N PHE A 230 30.72 27.65 18.35
CA PHE A 230 30.21 26.30 18.21
C PHE A 230 31.27 25.34 17.66
N GLN A 231 31.37 24.15 18.26
CA GLN A 231 32.32 23.11 17.90
C GLN A 231 31.57 21.78 17.77
N ASP A 232 32.06 20.91 16.89
CA ASP A 232 31.62 19.53 16.82
C ASP A 232 32.39 18.70 17.85
N LYS A 233 31.70 17.65 18.33
CA LYS A 233 32.27 16.68 19.28
C LYS A 233 33.26 15.76 18.59
#